data_26f390179abb0cca04ae8f398c48bf9e
#
_entry.id   26f390179abb0cca04ae8f398c48bf9e
#
_cell.length_a   1.000
_cell.length_b   1.000
_cell.length_c   1.000
_cell.angle_alpha   90.00
_cell.angle_beta   90.00
_cell.angle_gamma   90.00
#
_symmetry.space_group_name_H-M   'P 1'
#
loop_
_entity.id
_entity.type
_entity.pdbx_description
1 polymer ?
#
loop_
_entity_poly.entity_id
_entity_poly.type
_entity_poly.pdbx_seq_one_letter_code
_entity_poly.pdbx_strand_id
1 'polypeptide(L)'
;MKNIKKHLAVALISMSTMVFIACNSNSNKSNKSNSGNSESNSSTQQEQTKVEDNIDGVYSGTQNISGLELVAKLTISGSRWSASSQLGYDSPEYQNGVVKGNDLYDDSGMIKIGYVSGNSANINGYPSMRK
;
A
#
# COMPACT_ATOMS: atom_id res chain seq x y z
N MET A 1 -18.93 42.72 -6.66
CA MET A 1 -18.70 41.43 -7.35
C MET A 1 -18.64 40.32 -6.30
N LYS A 2 -19.63 39.43 -6.28
CA LYS A 2 -19.77 38.39 -5.23
C LYS A 2 -19.05 37.10 -5.66
N ASN A 3 -18.04 36.73 -4.90
CA ASN A 3 -17.34 35.45 -5.09
C ASN A 3 -18.23 34.31 -4.61
N ILE A 4 -18.75 33.53 -5.55
CA ILE A 4 -19.49 32.30 -5.27
C ILE A 4 -18.48 31.20 -5.09
N LYS A 5 -18.18 30.85 -3.85
CA LYS A 5 -17.45 29.64 -3.49
C LYS A 5 -18.37 28.42 -3.73
N LYS A 6 -18.15 27.70 -4.79
CA LYS A 6 -18.84 26.42 -5.06
C LYS A 6 -18.22 25.34 -4.20
N HIS A 7 -18.83 25.03 -3.06
CA HIS A 7 -18.54 23.82 -2.30
C HIS A 7 -19.16 22.64 -3.04
N LEU A 8 -18.34 21.85 -3.67
CA LEU A 8 -18.74 20.56 -4.23
C LEU A 8 -18.73 19.54 -3.08
N ALA A 9 -19.90 19.27 -2.53
CA ALA A 9 -20.07 18.19 -1.55
C ALA A 9 -20.05 16.85 -2.29
N VAL A 10 -18.97 16.10 -2.16
CA VAL A 10 -18.89 14.70 -2.62
C VAL A 10 -19.49 13.84 -1.53
N ALA A 11 -20.71 13.34 -1.78
CA ALA A 11 -21.37 12.35 -0.93
C ALA A 11 -20.72 10.98 -1.14
N LEU A 12 -19.96 10.51 -0.16
CA LEU A 12 -19.44 9.14 -0.10
C LEU A 12 -20.56 8.20 0.36
N ILE A 13 -21.07 7.41 -0.57
CA ILE A 13 -21.94 6.27 -0.25
C ILE A 13 -21.04 5.09 0.07
N SER A 14 -20.86 4.81 1.35
CA SER A 14 -20.19 3.61 1.84
C SER A 14 -21.20 2.46 1.89
N MET A 15 -21.15 1.54 0.94
CA MET A 15 -21.80 0.23 1.08
C MET A 15 -20.79 -0.76 1.66
N SER A 16 -20.93 -0.97 2.96
CA SER A 16 -20.23 -2.00 3.71
C SER A 16 -21.02 -3.31 3.63
N THR A 17 -20.56 -4.27 2.83
CA THR A 17 -21.05 -5.65 2.90
C THR A 17 -20.02 -6.50 3.63
N MET A 18 -20.28 -6.76 4.92
CA MET A 18 -19.55 -7.76 5.70
C MET A 18 -20.03 -9.14 5.32
N VAL A 19 -19.16 -9.94 4.72
CA VAL A 19 -19.37 -11.39 4.60
C VAL A 19 -18.53 -12.07 5.67
N PHE A 20 -19.20 -12.59 6.70
CA PHE A 20 -18.58 -13.48 7.68
C PHE A 20 -18.58 -14.90 7.14
N ILE A 21 -17.39 -15.43 6.83
CA ILE A 21 -17.22 -16.86 6.59
C ILE A 21 -16.76 -17.48 7.90
N ALA A 22 -17.68 -18.19 8.55
CA ALA A 22 -17.37 -19.00 9.71
C ALA A 22 -16.69 -20.30 9.25
N CYS A 23 -15.42 -20.49 9.57
CA CYS A 23 -14.77 -21.77 9.42
C CYS A 23 -15.09 -22.63 10.64
N ASN A 24 -15.80 -23.70 10.36
CA ASN A 24 -16.18 -24.75 11.32
C ASN A 24 -14.96 -25.63 11.63
N SER A 25 -14.57 -25.67 12.89
CA SER A 25 -13.55 -26.58 13.40
C SER A 25 -14.19 -27.95 13.65
N ASN A 26 -13.73 -28.98 12.97
CA ASN A 26 -14.08 -30.34 13.30
C ASN A 26 -12.88 -31.04 13.93
N SER A 27 -12.98 -31.22 15.23
CA SER A 27 -12.07 -32.05 16.02
C SER A 27 -12.39 -33.53 15.82
N ASN A 28 -11.45 -34.34 15.42
CA ASN A 28 -11.54 -35.77 15.60
C ASN A 28 -10.29 -36.31 16.28
N LYS A 29 -10.55 -36.87 17.43
CA LYS A 29 -9.68 -37.55 18.39
C LYS A 29 -9.59 -39.04 18.00
N SER A 30 -8.40 -39.60 17.93
CA SER A 30 -8.10 -40.98 18.39
C SER A 30 -6.69 -41.40 18.08
N ASN A 31 -5.89 -41.52 19.08
CA ASN A 31 -5.31 -42.71 19.74
C ASN A 31 -4.33 -43.59 18.93
N LYS A 32 -3.11 -43.67 19.50
CA LYS A 32 -2.39 -44.82 20.02
C LYS A 32 -1.13 -45.28 19.25
N SER A 33 -0.01 -45.08 19.99
CA SER A 33 1.15 -45.99 20.19
C SER A 33 1.87 -46.58 18.96
N ASN A 34 3.13 -46.35 18.77
CA ASN A 34 4.25 -47.08 19.38
C ASN A 34 5.59 -46.75 18.71
N SER A 35 6.57 -46.50 19.55
CA SER A 35 7.97 -46.95 19.50
C SER A 35 8.77 -46.81 18.18
N GLY A 36 9.86 -46.05 18.32
CA GLY A 36 11.15 -46.52 17.80
C GLY A 36 11.78 -45.67 16.72
N ASN A 37 12.84 -45.10 17.14
CA ASN A 37 14.15 -44.97 16.52
C ASN A 37 14.54 -43.57 16.04
N SER A 38 15.62 -43.15 16.63
CA SER A 38 16.49 -42.05 16.32
C SER A 38 16.86 -41.94 14.86
N GLU A 39 16.68 -40.74 14.27
CA GLU A 39 17.69 -40.24 13.36
C GLU A 39 17.56 -38.68 13.35
N SER A 40 18.65 -38.07 13.77
CA SER A 40 18.85 -36.64 13.72
C SER A 40 18.87 -36.19 12.26
N ASN A 41 17.82 -35.47 11.86
CA ASN A 41 17.89 -34.65 10.65
C ASN A 41 17.86 -33.19 11.10
N SER A 42 19.07 -32.66 11.11
CA SER A 42 19.34 -31.23 11.20
C SER A 42 18.66 -30.53 10.01
N SER A 43 17.41 -30.11 10.18
CA SER A 43 16.79 -29.18 9.26
C SER A 43 17.39 -27.82 9.53
N THR A 44 18.41 -27.51 8.76
CA THR A 44 18.87 -26.15 8.55
C THR A 44 17.66 -25.34 8.09
N GLN A 45 17.05 -24.62 9.00
CA GLN A 45 16.17 -23.51 8.64
C GLN A 45 17.05 -22.52 7.88
N GLN A 46 16.96 -22.56 6.57
CA GLN A 46 17.41 -21.45 5.76
C GLN A 46 16.52 -20.26 6.16
N GLU A 47 17.05 -19.45 7.02
CA GLU A 47 16.59 -18.09 7.26
C GLU A 47 16.64 -17.40 5.89
N GLN A 48 15.50 -17.39 5.23
CA GLN A 48 15.30 -16.68 3.97
C GLN A 48 15.43 -15.21 4.33
N THR A 49 16.63 -14.71 4.21
CA THR A 49 16.91 -13.28 4.31
C THR A 49 16.05 -12.62 3.25
N LYS A 50 14.92 -12.06 3.68
CA LYS A 50 14.09 -11.21 2.86
C LYS A 50 15.00 -10.03 2.47
N VAL A 51 15.50 -10.06 1.25
CA VAL A 51 16.15 -8.89 0.67
C VAL A 51 15.06 -7.82 0.63
N GLU A 52 15.12 -6.90 1.57
CA GLU A 52 14.26 -5.72 1.51
C GLU A 52 14.73 -4.94 0.28
N ASP A 53 13.91 -4.96 -0.74
CA ASP A 53 14.13 -4.12 -1.93
C ASP A 53 14.24 -2.67 -1.44
N ASN A 54 15.36 -2.03 -1.73
CA ASN A 54 15.53 -0.62 -1.40
C ASN A 54 14.54 0.20 -2.24
N ILE A 55 13.44 0.56 -1.60
CA ILE A 55 12.37 1.34 -2.20
C ILE A 55 12.62 2.85 -2.14
N ASP A 56 13.67 3.30 -1.47
CA ASP A 56 14.03 4.73 -1.42
C ASP A 56 14.28 5.28 -2.82
N GLY A 57 13.84 6.50 -3.03
CA GLY A 57 14.06 7.19 -4.29
C GLY A 57 12.88 8.04 -4.72
N VAL A 58 12.96 8.47 -5.97
CA VAL A 58 11.97 9.34 -6.60
C VAL A 58 11.25 8.57 -7.69
N TYR A 59 9.93 8.53 -7.60
CA TYR A 59 9.03 7.92 -8.57
C TYR A 59 8.21 9.04 -9.23
N SER A 60 7.96 8.92 -10.52
CA SER A 60 7.14 9.89 -11.27
C SER A 60 6.20 9.19 -12.22
N GLY A 61 5.07 9.83 -12.48
CA GLY A 61 4.07 9.33 -13.41
C GLY A 61 3.17 10.45 -13.91
N THR A 62 2.60 10.23 -15.09
CA THR A 62 1.66 11.16 -15.71
C THR A 62 0.44 10.39 -16.22
N GLN A 63 -0.70 11.08 -16.26
CA GLN A 63 -1.95 10.57 -16.80
C GLN A 63 -2.73 11.70 -17.43
N ASN A 64 -3.34 11.46 -18.59
CA ASN A 64 -4.27 12.42 -19.17
C ASN A 64 -5.68 12.21 -18.61
N ILE A 65 -6.26 13.29 -18.05
CA ILE A 65 -7.63 13.30 -17.53
C ILE A 65 -8.39 14.38 -18.26
N SER A 66 -9.30 13.99 -19.14
CA SER A 66 -10.16 14.91 -19.90
C SER A 66 -9.39 16.00 -20.66
N GLY A 67 -8.22 15.65 -21.20
CA GLY A 67 -7.38 16.60 -21.95
C GLY A 67 -6.40 17.40 -21.09
N LEU A 68 -6.43 17.26 -19.77
CA LEU A 68 -5.44 17.83 -18.86
C LEU A 68 -4.46 16.77 -18.41
N GLU A 69 -3.19 17.11 -18.31
CA GLU A 69 -2.16 16.23 -17.80
C GLU A 69 -2.11 16.29 -16.27
N LEU A 70 -2.29 15.13 -15.62
CA LEU A 70 -2.00 14.97 -14.20
C LEU A 70 -0.56 14.47 -14.07
N VAL A 71 0.30 15.29 -13.48
CA VAL A 71 1.69 14.94 -13.16
C VAL A 71 1.79 14.61 -11.68
N ALA A 72 2.41 13.49 -11.36
CA ALA A 72 2.65 13.08 -9.98
C ALA A 72 4.11 12.73 -9.73
N LYS A 73 4.58 13.04 -8.54
CA LYS A 73 5.92 12.72 -8.06
C LYS A 73 5.84 12.21 -6.62
N LEU A 74 6.49 11.08 -6.35
CA LEU A 74 6.62 10.50 -5.02
C LEU A 74 8.10 10.43 -4.67
N THR A 75 8.45 10.85 -3.48
CA THR A 75 9.80 10.70 -2.91
C THR A 75 9.70 9.84 -1.66
N ILE A 76 10.52 8.78 -1.58
CA ILE A 76 10.62 7.91 -0.42
C ILE A 76 12.04 8.04 0.14
N SER A 77 12.13 8.22 1.44
CA SER A 77 13.38 8.29 2.20
C SER A 77 13.21 7.62 3.56
N GLY A 78 13.78 6.43 3.71
CA GLY A 78 13.64 5.59 4.90
C GLY A 78 12.18 5.29 5.24
N SER A 79 11.74 5.68 6.43
CA SER A 79 10.37 5.44 6.91
C SER A 79 9.34 6.51 6.54
N ARG A 80 9.69 7.47 5.68
CA ARG A 80 8.81 8.58 5.29
C ARG A 80 8.67 8.66 3.78
N TRP A 81 7.50 9.11 3.35
CA TRP A 81 7.26 9.46 1.96
C TRP A 81 6.61 10.83 1.85
N SER A 82 6.81 11.49 0.72
CA SER A 82 6.10 12.70 0.31
C SER A 82 5.73 12.59 -1.16
N ALA A 83 4.55 13.06 -1.52
CA ALA A 83 4.10 13.10 -2.89
C ALA A 83 3.53 14.46 -3.24
N SER A 84 3.62 14.82 -4.51
CA SER A 84 2.95 15.95 -5.10
C SER A 84 2.17 15.53 -6.33
N SER A 85 1.03 16.17 -6.59
CA SER A 85 0.27 16.01 -7.82
C SER A 85 -0.18 17.36 -8.34
N GLN A 86 -0.22 17.52 -9.66
CA GLN A 86 -0.63 18.72 -10.33
C GLN A 86 -1.45 18.36 -11.57
N LEU A 87 -2.66 18.90 -11.69
CA LEU A 87 -3.51 18.73 -12.86
C LEU A 87 -3.45 20.00 -13.73
N GLY A 88 -2.91 19.86 -14.94
CA GLY A 88 -2.78 20.96 -15.88
C GLY A 88 -2.00 22.13 -15.29
N TYR A 89 -2.66 23.29 -15.17
CA TYR A 89 -2.07 24.53 -14.64
C TYR A 89 -2.46 24.83 -13.18
N ASP A 90 -3.14 23.89 -12.50
CA ASP A 90 -3.54 24.08 -11.11
C ASP A 90 -2.31 24.10 -10.18
N SER A 91 -2.50 24.66 -8.98
CA SER A 91 -1.45 24.58 -7.96
C SER A 91 -1.23 23.13 -7.54
N PRO A 92 0.02 22.71 -7.32
CA PRO A 92 0.31 21.35 -6.90
C PRO A 92 -0.27 21.09 -5.49
N GLU A 93 -0.84 19.90 -5.33
CA GLU A 93 -1.26 19.35 -4.04
C GLU A 93 -0.13 18.49 -3.48
N TYR A 94 0.04 18.52 -2.16
CA TYR A 94 1.08 17.78 -1.45
C TYR A 94 0.48 16.85 -0.41
N GLN A 95 1.04 15.66 -0.32
CA GLN A 95 0.72 14.67 0.69
C GLN A 95 2.01 14.07 1.25
N ASN A 96 1.95 13.58 2.48
CA ASN A 96 3.06 12.91 3.13
C ASN A 96 2.55 11.80 4.05
N GLY A 97 3.45 10.92 4.46
CA GLY A 97 3.10 9.85 5.35
C GLY A 97 4.28 8.98 5.73
N VAL A 98 3.96 7.80 6.24
CA VAL A 98 4.94 6.83 6.72
C VAL A 98 5.00 5.61 5.82
N VAL A 99 6.18 4.99 5.79
CA VAL A 99 6.45 3.75 5.06
C VAL A 99 6.56 2.61 6.07
N LYS A 100 5.89 1.49 5.80
CA LYS A 100 6.01 0.26 6.59
C LYS A 100 6.26 -0.92 5.63
N GLY A 101 7.49 -1.38 5.57
CA GLY A 101 7.91 -2.32 4.52
C GLY A 101 7.75 -1.67 3.14
N ASN A 102 6.94 -2.26 2.28
CA ASN A 102 6.64 -1.73 0.95
C ASN A 102 5.31 -0.96 0.88
N ASP A 103 4.63 -0.79 2.00
CA ASP A 103 3.32 -0.15 2.08
C ASP A 103 3.43 1.32 2.48
N LEU A 104 2.64 2.15 1.82
CA LEU A 104 2.53 3.58 2.08
C LEU A 104 1.28 3.86 2.88
N TYR A 105 1.45 4.54 4.01
CA TYR A 105 0.38 4.93 4.92
C TYR A 105 0.27 6.45 4.99
N ASP A 106 -0.89 6.92 5.41
CA ASP A 106 -1.10 8.32 5.75
C ASP A 106 -0.14 8.78 6.86
N ASP A 107 -0.14 10.05 7.20
CA ASP A 107 0.76 10.61 8.22
C ASP A 107 0.50 10.05 9.63
N SER A 108 -0.71 9.58 9.91
CA SER A 108 -1.05 8.86 11.15
C SER A 108 -0.46 7.45 11.20
N GLY A 109 -0.10 6.88 10.08
CA GLY A 109 0.35 5.50 9.94
C GLY A 109 -0.73 4.44 10.12
N MET A 110 -2.01 4.81 10.06
CA MET A 110 -3.14 3.90 10.27
C MET A 110 -3.80 3.47 8.97
N ILE A 111 -3.90 4.37 7.98
CA ILE A 111 -4.60 4.11 6.73
C ILE A 111 -3.59 3.83 5.63
N LYS A 112 -3.64 2.62 5.08
CA LYS A 112 -2.84 2.28 3.91
C LYS A 112 -3.42 2.97 2.68
N ILE A 113 -2.60 3.75 1.99
CA ILE A 113 -2.99 4.53 0.82
C ILE A 113 -2.33 4.06 -0.47
N GLY A 114 -1.30 3.22 -0.37
CA GLY A 114 -0.58 2.74 -1.53
C GLY A 114 0.47 1.71 -1.19
N TYR A 115 1.28 1.37 -2.20
CA TYR A 115 2.40 0.44 -2.05
C TYR A 115 3.47 0.69 -3.12
N VAL A 116 4.65 0.16 -2.87
CA VAL A 116 5.78 0.15 -3.81
C VAL A 116 6.14 -1.30 -4.13
N SER A 117 6.46 -1.57 -5.38
CA SER A 117 6.93 -2.88 -5.84
C SER A 117 8.06 -2.70 -6.85
N GLY A 118 9.27 -2.99 -6.45
CA GLY A 118 10.47 -2.74 -7.25
C GLY A 118 10.57 -1.27 -7.66
N ASN A 119 10.58 -1.02 -8.96
CA ASN A 119 10.67 0.33 -9.54
C ASN A 119 9.30 1.01 -9.75
N SER A 120 8.23 0.43 -9.26
CA SER A 120 6.86 0.96 -9.45
C SER A 120 6.24 1.35 -8.12
N ALA A 121 5.53 2.47 -8.10
CA ALA A 121 4.75 2.92 -6.94
C ALA A 121 3.31 3.18 -7.36
N ASN A 122 2.37 2.81 -6.48
CA ASN A 122 0.95 3.03 -6.65
C ASN A 122 0.38 3.69 -5.40
N ILE A 123 -0.26 4.83 -5.58
CA ILE A 123 -0.99 5.56 -4.54
C ILE A 123 -2.41 5.80 -5.05
N ASN A 124 -3.40 5.61 -4.21
CA ASN A 124 -4.80 5.84 -4.55
C ASN A 124 -5.02 7.29 -5.00
N GLY A 125 -5.62 7.45 -6.18
CA GLY A 125 -5.88 8.78 -6.77
C GLY A 125 -4.70 9.39 -7.56
N TYR A 126 -3.57 8.68 -7.64
CA TYR A 126 -2.41 9.10 -8.43
C TYR A 126 -2.21 8.21 -9.66
N PRO A 127 -1.58 8.71 -10.73
CA PRO A 127 -1.13 7.85 -11.82
C PRO A 127 -0.10 6.83 -11.32
N SER A 128 0.01 5.71 -12.03
CA SER A 128 1.10 4.77 -11.78
C SER A 128 2.44 5.45 -11.95
N MET A 129 3.30 5.38 -10.96
CA MET A 129 4.60 6.05 -10.94
C MET A 129 5.72 5.04 -11.07
N ARG A 130 6.84 5.45 -11.68
CA ARG A 130 8.05 4.65 -11.83
C ARG A 130 9.29 5.43 -11.40
N LYS A 131 10.27 4.68 -10.90
CA LYS A 131 11.60 5.16 -10.54
C LYS A 131 12.49 5.28 -11.77
#